data_b5c44c97f5b947e79f4f98407a1eaf67
#
_entry.id   b5c44c97f5b947e79f4f98407a1eaf67
#
_cell.length_a   1.000
_cell.length_b   1.000
_cell.length_c   1.000
_cell.angle_alpha   90.00
_cell.angle_beta   90.00
_cell.angle_gamma   90.00
#
_symmetry.space_group_name_H-M   'P 1'
#
loop_
_entity.id
_entity.type
_entity.pdbx_description
1 polymer ?
#
loop_
_entity_poly.entity_id
_entity_poly.type
_entity_poly.pdbx_seq_one_letter_code
_entity_poly.pdbx_strand_id
1 'polypeptide(L)'
;MQPVTPPVSAARRWWTAALALAVLVTAGGLWLLYNDDVSVQGTLRARTTENESLQGQNLILQGQLTTTQGNLTTSQASLAAAQAELAHPHLGIWNVRQSIQGPSYYLAAGVPDTFTYHLRLTSTGPMNVSIVSFDQFSQAVRCIDNGVGPTNYCMHHSGATASWLGVRSINSDFHLAEGCAAYLVVITAPSRVTVTPDVSVTYNPASHATGTCTS
;
A
#
# COMPACT_ATOMS: atom_id res chain seq x y z
N MET A 1 -98.39 68.64 12.63
CA MET A 1 -98.53 67.21 12.90
C MET A 1 -97.14 66.55 12.85
N GLN A 2 -96.57 66.21 14.00
CA GLN A 2 -95.25 65.49 14.06
C GLN A 2 -95.56 63.98 14.05
N PRO A 3 -94.82 63.22 13.24
CA PRO A 3 -94.99 61.76 13.27
C PRO A 3 -94.32 61.21 14.51
N VAL A 4 -95.08 60.48 15.32
CA VAL A 4 -94.61 59.74 16.47
C VAL A 4 -93.98 58.44 15.99
N THR A 5 -92.64 58.35 16.18
CA THR A 5 -91.87 57.10 15.91
C THR A 5 -92.24 56.14 17.02
N PRO A 6 -92.58 54.90 16.69
CA PRO A 6 -92.90 53.86 17.76
C PRO A 6 -91.56 53.47 18.46
N PRO A 7 -91.64 53.17 19.78
CA PRO A 7 -90.48 52.75 20.56
C PRO A 7 -89.99 51.40 20.07
N VAL A 8 -88.71 51.35 19.71
CA VAL A 8 -88.08 50.11 19.36
C VAL A 8 -88.15 49.15 20.60
N SER A 9 -88.88 48.04 20.48
CA SER A 9 -89.11 47.10 21.57
C SER A 9 -87.77 46.61 22.16
N ALA A 10 -87.63 46.53 23.48
CA ALA A 10 -86.47 46.07 24.24
C ALA A 10 -86.00 44.71 23.75
N ALA A 11 -86.89 43.83 23.30
CA ALA A 11 -86.56 42.52 22.71
C ALA A 11 -85.64 42.59 21.51
N ARG A 12 -85.85 43.60 20.65
CA ARG A 12 -85.01 43.75 19.46
C ARG A 12 -83.55 44.14 19.79
N ARG A 13 -83.37 44.94 20.84
CA ARG A 13 -82.02 45.28 21.34
C ARG A 13 -81.32 44.08 21.98
N TRP A 14 -81.99 43.22 22.65
CA TRP A 14 -81.44 42.02 23.21
C TRP A 14 -81.01 41.00 22.12
N TRP A 15 -81.79 40.85 21.06
CA TRP A 15 -81.42 40.01 19.91
C TRP A 15 -80.21 40.50 19.18
N THR A 16 -80.07 41.79 19.01
CA THR A 16 -78.90 42.38 18.37
C THR A 16 -77.62 42.24 19.24
N ALA A 17 -77.75 42.42 20.54
CA ALA A 17 -76.64 42.18 21.49
C ALA A 17 -76.23 40.71 21.56
N ALA A 18 -77.20 39.80 21.56
CA ALA A 18 -76.91 38.35 21.56
C ALA A 18 -76.19 37.91 20.22
N LEU A 19 -76.67 38.44 19.11
CA LEU A 19 -76.02 38.15 17.79
C LEU A 19 -74.61 38.70 17.72
N ALA A 20 -74.39 39.92 18.23
CA ALA A 20 -73.06 40.55 18.26
C ALA A 20 -72.10 39.71 19.16
N LEU A 21 -72.57 39.25 20.29
CA LEU A 21 -71.80 38.39 21.22
C LEU A 21 -71.45 37.05 20.53
N ALA A 22 -72.43 36.42 19.88
CA ALA A 22 -72.19 35.17 19.16
C ALA A 22 -71.09 35.33 18.01
N VAL A 23 -71.15 36.43 17.28
CA VAL A 23 -70.17 36.73 16.25
C VAL A 23 -68.77 36.96 16.85
N LEU A 24 -68.67 37.65 18.00
CA LEU A 24 -67.41 37.87 18.69
C LEU A 24 -66.79 36.55 19.20
N VAL A 25 -67.61 35.66 19.76
CA VAL A 25 -67.16 34.37 20.25
C VAL A 25 -66.70 33.45 19.12
N THR A 26 -67.48 33.43 18.02
CA THR A 26 -67.08 32.63 16.86
C THR A 26 -65.84 33.21 16.15
N ALA A 27 -65.72 34.50 16.00
CA ALA A 27 -64.55 35.15 15.43
C ALA A 27 -63.29 34.95 16.32
N GLY A 28 -63.46 35.08 17.65
CA GLY A 28 -62.39 34.80 18.61
C GLY A 28 -61.95 33.34 18.61
N GLY A 29 -62.92 32.42 18.55
CA GLY A 29 -62.61 30.96 18.46
C GLY A 29 -61.87 30.62 17.15
N LEU A 30 -62.31 31.15 16.01
CA LEU A 30 -61.64 30.96 14.73
C LEU A 30 -60.23 31.57 14.72
N TRP A 31 -60.04 32.72 15.33
CA TRP A 31 -58.72 33.35 15.42
C TRP A 31 -57.76 32.51 16.30
N LEU A 32 -58.21 31.97 17.41
CA LEU A 32 -57.40 31.08 18.27
C LEU A 32 -56.99 29.80 17.52
N LEU A 33 -57.95 29.16 16.83
CA LEU A 33 -57.68 27.93 16.04
C LEU A 33 -56.72 28.24 14.89
N TYR A 34 -56.85 29.35 14.21
CA TYR A 34 -55.95 29.78 13.14
C TYR A 34 -54.52 30.02 13.68
N ASN A 35 -54.42 30.69 14.83
CA ASN A 35 -53.14 31.02 15.43
C ASN A 35 -52.42 29.74 15.94
N ASP A 36 -53.18 28.79 16.47
CA ASP A 36 -52.67 27.48 16.89
C ASP A 36 -52.19 26.66 15.69
N ASP A 37 -52.94 26.61 14.60
CA ASP A 37 -52.57 25.91 13.37
C ASP A 37 -51.28 26.50 12.73
N VAL A 38 -51.15 27.82 12.73
CA VAL A 38 -49.91 28.48 12.23
C VAL A 38 -48.71 28.14 13.09
N SER A 39 -48.87 28.04 14.43
CA SER A 39 -47.80 27.68 15.34
C SER A 39 -47.37 26.21 15.16
N VAL A 40 -48.34 25.30 14.99
CA VAL A 40 -48.09 23.87 14.71
C VAL A 40 -47.39 23.68 13.37
N GLN A 41 -47.82 24.39 12.32
CA GLN A 41 -47.17 24.35 11.03
C GLN A 41 -45.70 24.88 11.09
N GLY A 42 -45.48 25.90 11.92
CA GLY A 42 -44.11 26.44 12.16
C GLY A 42 -43.20 25.39 12.81
N THR A 43 -43.70 24.71 13.84
CA THR A 43 -42.98 23.64 14.55
C THR A 43 -42.74 22.43 13.66
N LEU A 44 -43.70 22.04 12.85
CA LEU A 44 -43.56 20.95 11.89
C LEU A 44 -42.47 21.26 10.86
N ARG A 45 -42.43 22.47 10.29
CA ARG A 45 -41.39 22.88 9.36
C ARG A 45 -40.01 22.87 10.03
N ALA A 46 -39.89 23.41 11.24
CA ALA A 46 -38.64 23.40 11.98
C ALA A 46 -38.13 21.95 12.20
N ARG A 47 -39.02 21.03 12.59
CA ARG A 47 -38.67 19.62 12.76
C ARG A 47 -38.29 18.92 11.48
N THR A 48 -38.94 19.24 10.36
CA THR A 48 -38.61 18.70 9.06
C THR A 48 -37.19 19.16 8.64
N THR A 49 -36.90 20.45 8.80
CA THR A 49 -35.55 20.99 8.47
C THR A 49 -34.47 20.39 9.39
N GLU A 50 -34.76 20.23 10.68
CA GLU A 50 -33.84 19.54 11.62
C GLU A 50 -33.58 18.11 11.19
N ASN A 51 -34.64 17.37 10.80
CA ASN A 51 -34.53 15.97 10.37
C ASN A 51 -33.72 15.86 9.06
N GLU A 52 -33.95 16.76 8.09
CA GLU A 52 -33.15 16.83 6.86
C GLU A 52 -31.67 17.13 7.14
N SER A 53 -31.40 18.04 8.09
CA SER A 53 -30.04 18.33 8.55
C SER A 53 -29.37 17.12 9.19
N LEU A 54 -30.09 16.41 10.08
CA LEU A 54 -29.58 15.21 10.74
C LEU A 54 -29.33 14.07 9.72
N GLN A 55 -30.21 13.91 8.73
CA GLN A 55 -29.98 12.96 7.64
C GLN A 55 -28.75 13.31 6.83
N GLY A 56 -28.55 14.60 6.51
CA GLY A 56 -27.33 15.06 5.84
C GLY A 56 -26.06 14.77 6.63
N GLN A 57 -26.08 15.05 7.94
CA GLN A 57 -24.97 14.74 8.82
C GLN A 57 -24.68 13.23 8.90
N ASN A 58 -25.73 12.40 8.94
CA ASN A 58 -25.59 10.94 8.96
C ASN A 58 -24.91 10.42 7.68
N LEU A 59 -25.30 10.95 6.52
CA LEU A 59 -24.65 10.57 5.24
C LEU A 59 -23.17 10.97 5.22
N ILE A 60 -22.84 12.15 5.73
CA ILE A 60 -21.44 12.60 5.83
C ILE A 60 -20.65 11.68 6.77
N LEU A 61 -21.19 11.37 7.94
CA LEU A 61 -20.55 10.48 8.91
C LEU A 61 -20.37 9.06 8.37
N GLN A 62 -21.35 8.53 7.65
CA GLN A 62 -21.24 7.24 6.98
C GLN A 62 -20.12 7.26 5.91
N GLY A 63 -20.02 8.32 5.13
CA GLY A 63 -18.94 8.52 4.17
C GLY A 63 -17.56 8.57 4.83
N GLN A 64 -17.45 9.31 5.94
CA GLN A 64 -16.20 9.39 6.73
C GLN A 64 -15.84 8.02 7.34
N LEU A 65 -16.80 7.29 7.86
CA LEU A 65 -16.60 5.96 8.41
C LEU A 65 -16.07 4.99 7.34
N THR A 66 -16.69 4.98 6.16
CA THR A 66 -16.25 4.15 5.03
C THR A 66 -14.83 4.49 4.61
N THR A 67 -14.51 5.77 4.50
CA THR A 67 -13.14 6.24 4.17
C THR A 67 -12.13 5.82 5.23
N THR A 68 -12.48 5.98 6.50
CA THR A 68 -11.60 5.62 7.62
C THR A 68 -11.37 4.11 7.68
N GLN A 69 -12.41 3.30 7.44
CA GLN A 69 -12.28 1.85 7.35
C GLN A 69 -11.37 1.43 6.19
N GLY A 70 -11.52 2.08 5.02
CA GLY A 70 -10.62 1.85 3.88
C GLY A 70 -9.16 2.17 4.22
N ASN A 71 -8.91 3.31 4.84
CA ASN A 71 -7.56 3.71 5.28
C ASN A 71 -6.98 2.73 6.31
N LEU A 72 -7.80 2.27 7.26
CA LEU A 72 -7.37 1.28 8.25
C LEU A 72 -6.96 -0.04 7.59
N THR A 73 -7.78 -0.55 6.66
CA THR A 73 -7.46 -1.77 5.91
C THR A 73 -6.15 -1.63 5.13
N THR A 74 -5.94 -0.49 4.47
CA THR A 74 -4.70 -0.21 3.73
C THR A 74 -3.49 -0.16 4.68
N SER A 75 -3.64 0.50 5.84
CA SER A 75 -2.57 0.57 6.84
C SER A 75 -2.22 -0.79 7.43
N GLN A 76 -3.22 -1.63 7.70
CA GLN A 76 -3.02 -3.00 8.17
C GLN A 76 -2.28 -3.85 7.13
N ALA A 77 -2.64 -3.74 5.84
CA ALA A 77 -1.95 -4.44 4.76
C ALA A 77 -0.49 -3.98 4.64
N SER A 78 -0.24 -2.68 4.74
CA SER A 78 1.12 -2.11 4.71
C SER A 78 1.95 -2.57 5.92
N LEU A 79 1.35 -2.63 7.10
CA LEU A 79 2.02 -3.14 8.30
C LEU A 79 2.37 -4.63 8.16
N ALA A 80 1.44 -5.44 7.66
CA ALA A 80 1.69 -6.85 7.42
C ALA A 80 2.81 -7.08 6.39
N ALA A 81 2.85 -6.28 5.31
CA ALA A 81 3.93 -6.31 4.33
C ALA A 81 5.29 -5.92 4.95
N ALA A 82 5.32 -4.86 5.75
CA ALA A 82 6.54 -4.43 6.45
C ALA A 82 7.02 -5.48 7.47
N GLN A 83 6.10 -6.14 8.18
CA GLN A 83 6.43 -7.23 9.10
C GLN A 83 7.00 -8.45 8.37
N ALA A 84 6.43 -8.78 7.19
CA ALA A 84 6.96 -9.86 6.36
C ALA A 84 8.37 -9.53 5.84
N GLU A 85 8.60 -8.28 5.42
CA GLU A 85 9.92 -7.81 4.97
C GLU A 85 10.95 -7.84 6.13
N LEU A 86 10.54 -7.46 7.35
CA LEU A 86 11.41 -7.56 8.52
C LEU A 86 11.72 -8.99 8.93
N ALA A 87 10.77 -9.91 8.73
CA ALA A 87 10.99 -11.33 9.01
C ALA A 87 11.92 -11.99 7.97
N HIS A 88 11.84 -11.54 6.71
CA HIS A 88 12.62 -12.04 5.59
C HIS A 88 13.12 -10.89 4.72
N PRO A 89 14.09 -10.08 5.21
CA PRO A 89 14.59 -8.92 4.50
C PRO A 89 15.05 -9.28 3.09
N HIS A 90 14.58 -8.53 2.11
CA HIS A 90 14.97 -8.64 0.72
C HIS A 90 15.87 -7.45 0.35
N LEU A 91 17.03 -7.73 -0.17
CA LEU A 91 17.99 -6.70 -0.57
C LEU A 91 18.40 -6.91 -2.03
N GLY A 92 18.14 -5.92 -2.88
CA GLY A 92 18.70 -5.87 -4.23
C GLY A 92 20.19 -5.57 -4.16
N ILE A 93 21.01 -6.44 -4.73
CA ILE A 93 22.47 -6.29 -4.72
C ILE A 93 22.95 -5.66 -6.02
N TRP A 94 22.45 -6.14 -7.15
CA TRP A 94 22.90 -5.70 -8.47
C TRP A 94 21.78 -5.77 -9.49
N ASN A 95 21.38 -4.62 -9.99
CA ASN A 95 20.30 -4.46 -10.98
C ASN A 95 20.65 -3.49 -12.12
N VAL A 96 21.90 -3.07 -12.21
CA VAL A 96 22.34 -2.11 -13.23
C VAL A 96 22.89 -2.84 -14.44
N ARG A 97 22.32 -2.57 -15.62
CA ARG A 97 22.78 -3.12 -16.90
C ARG A 97 24.22 -2.72 -17.17
N GLN A 98 25.03 -3.67 -17.58
CA GLN A 98 26.45 -3.46 -17.85
C GLN A 98 26.90 -4.09 -19.16
N SER A 99 27.85 -3.41 -19.84
CA SER A 99 28.57 -3.95 -21.00
C SER A 99 29.85 -4.61 -20.52
N ILE A 100 30.02 -5.89 -20.84
CA ILE A 100 31.14 -6.71 -20.40
C ILE A 100 31.90 -7.15 -21.63
N GLN A 101 33.25 -7.03 -21.58
CA GLN A 101 34.14 -7.57 -22.57
C GLN A 101 35.36 -8.17 -21.86
N GLY A 102 35.56 -9.46 -22.01
CA GLY A 102 36.61 -10.19 -21.29
C GLY A 102 36.20 -10.56 -19.86
N PRO A 103 37.15 -10.89 -18.99
CA PRO A 103 36.86 -11.19 -17.60
C PRO A 103 36.44 -9.93 -16.88
N SER A 104 35.27 -9.98 -16.27
CA SER A 104 34.75 -8.92 -15.41
C SER A 104 34.25 -9.54 -14.13
N TYR A 105 34.55 -8.90 -13.01
CA TYR A 105 34.28 -9.40 -11.67
C TYR A 105 33.23 -8.54 -11.05
N TYR A 106 32.20 -9.20 -10.49
CA TYR A 106 31.14 -8.53 -9.73
C TYR A 106 31.12 -9.08 -8.33
N LEU A 107 31.30 -8.20 -7.37
CA LEU A 107 31.07 -8.50 -5.96
C LEU A 107 29.57 -8.65 -5.73
N ALA A 108 29.13 -9.86 -5.49
CA ALA A 108 27.92 -10.08 -4.72
C ALA A 108 28.30 -9.83 -3.25
N ALA A 109 28.33 -8.55 -2.89
CA ALA A 109 29.05 -8.06 -1.74
C ALA A 109 28.61 -8.69 -0.42
N GLY A 110 29.56 -9.23 0.32
CA GLY A 110 29.58 -9.30 1.79
C GLY A 110 28.30 -9.67 2.52
N VAL A 111 27.41 -10.41 1.88
CA VAL A 111 26.14 -10.82 2.48
C VAL A 111 26.39 -12.16 3.17
N PRO A 112 26.06 -12.27 4.47
CA PRO A 112 26.26 -13.48 5.24
C PRO A 112 25.52 -14.70 4.66
N ASP A 113 25.97 -15.88 5.03
CA ASP A 113 25.40 -17.18 4.70
C ASP A 113 23.94 -17.37 5.13
N THR A 114 23.43 -16.52 6.02
CA THR A 114 22.03 -16.47 6.43
C THR A 114 21.07 -15.99 5.34
N PHE A 115 21.59 -15.68 4.15
CA PHE A 115 20.78 -15.21 3.04
C PHE A 115 20.73 -16.23 1.90
N THR A 116 19.57 -16.35 1.28
CA THR A 116 19.39 -17.02 0.00
C THR A 116 19.63 -16.00 -1.11
N TYR A 117 20.52 -16.33 -2.05
CA TYR A 117 20.79 -15.53 -3.23
C TYR A 117 19.83 -15.89 -4.36
N HIS A 118 19.30 -14.89 -5.01
CA HIS A 118 18.48 -15.00 -6.21
C HIS A 118 19.27 -14.42 -7.37
N LEU A 119 19.86 -15.28 -8.19
CA LEU A 119 20.67 -14.87 -9.32
C LEU A 119 19.84 -14.94 -10.60
N ARG A 120 19.48 -13.79 -11.16
CA ARG A 120 18.77 -13.65 -12.42
C ARG A 120 19.66 -12.82 -13.34
N LEU A 121 20.19 -13.45 -14.38
CA LEU A 121 21.03 -12.77 -15.37
C LEU A 121 20.49 -13.03 -16.76
N THR A 122 20.45 -12.00 -17.60
CA THR A 122 20.23 -12.14 -19.03
C THR A 122 21.32 -11.40 -19.80
N SER A 123 21.71 -11.93 -20.95
CA SER A 123 22.79 -11.37 -21.76
C SER A 123 22.44 -11.37 -23.24
N THR A 124 22.97 -10.39 -23.98
CA THR A 124 22.84 -10.31 -25.43
C THR A 124 23.64 -11.35 -26.18
N GLY A 125 24.62 -11.99 -25.54
CA GLY A 125 25.47 -13.03 -26.12
C GLY A 125 25.88 -14.09 -25.09
N PRO A 126 26.61 -15.12 -25.50
CA PRO A 126 27.06 -16.16 -24.58
C PRO A 126 28.04 -15.60 -23.54
N MET A 127 27.85 -16.03 -22.30
CA MET A 127 28.72 -15.69 -21.17
C MET A 127 28.99 -16.93 -20.33
N ASN A 128 30.10 -16.93 -19.62
CA ASN A 128 30.40 -17.89 -18.57
C ASN A 128 30.24 -17.16 -17.24
N VAL A 129 29.56 -17.82 -16.31
CA VAL A 129 29.29 -17.25 -14.97
C VAL A 129 29.74 -18.28 -13.94
N SER A 130 30.49 -17.84 -12.95
CA SER A 130 30.92 -18.68 -11.83
C SER A 130 30.64 -17.96 -10.51
N ILE A 131 30.20 -18.71 -9.54
CA ILE A 131 30.06 -18.26 -8.15
C ILE A 131 31.23 -18.83 -7.37
N VAL A 132 32.05 -17.96 -6.83
CA VAL A 132 33.27 -18.33 -6.11
C VAL A 132 33.35 -17.60 -4.77
N SER A 133 33.87 -18.26 -3.75
CA SER A 133 34.28 -17.57 -2.53
C SER A 133 35.50 -16.70 -2.78
N PHE A 134 35.85 -15.84 -1.84
CA PHE A 134 37.03 -15.00 -1.97
C PHE A 134 38.31 -15.82 -2.08
N ASP A 135 38.43 -16.93 -1.35
CA ASP A 135 39.58 -17.84 -1.42
C ASP A 135 39.63 -18.56 -2.75
N GLN A 136 38.52 -19.07 -3.25
CA GLN A 136 38.45 -19.70 -4.57
C GLN A 136 38.79 -18.72 -5.67
N PHE A 137 38.33 -17.46 -5.56
CA PHE A 137 38.74 -16.40 -6.49
C PHE A 137 40.24 -16.13 -6.46
N SER A 138 40.84 -16.03 -5.28
CA SER A 138 42.29 -15.84 -5.10
C SER A 138 43.08 -16.99 -5.73
N GLN A 139 42.62 -18.22 -5.57
CA GLN A 139 43.24 -19.38 -6.22
C GLN A 139 43.09 -19.33 -7.74
N ALA A 140 41.92 -18.96 -8.24
CA ALA A 140 41.71 -18.79 -9.67
C ALA A 140 42.62 -17.70 -10.28
N VAL A 141 42.79 -16.57 -9.60
CA VAL A 141 43.69 -15.51 -10.02
C VAL A 141 45.15 -16.04 -10.11
N ARG A 142 45.60 -16.74 -9.08
CA ARG A 142 46.95 -17.35 -9.12
C ARG A 142 47.11 -18.36 -10.27
N CYS A 143 46.08 -19.15 -10.56
CA CYS A 143 46.06 -20.06 -11.68
C CYS A 143 46.22 -19.32 -13.03
N ILE A 144 45.54 -18.19 -13.20
CA ILE A 144 45.61 -17.33 -14.39
C ILE A 144 46.99 -16.71 -14.50
N ASP A 145 47.53 -16.10 -13.44
CA ASP A 145 48.80 -15.40 -13.40
C ASP A 145 49.97 -16.37 -13.66
N ASN A 146 49.85 -17.62 -13.22
CA ASN A 146 50.86 -18.65 -13.49
C ASN A 146 50.71 -19.29 -14.89
N GLY A 147 49.78 -18.84 -15.71
CA GLY A 147 49.57 -19.35 -17.06
C GLY A 147 49.08 -20.80 -17.13
N VAL A 148 48.49 -21.32 -16.05
CA VAL A 148 48.03 -22.71 -15.98
C VAL A 148 46.84 -22.98 -16.90
N GLY A 149 45.99 -21.98 -17.13
CA GLY A 149 44.88 -22.10 -18.04
C GLY A 149 44.09 -20.79 -18.24
N PRO A 150 43.10 -20.80 -19.15
CA PRO A 150 42.22 -19.65 -19.34
C PRO A 150 41.34 -19.40 -18.14
N THR A 151 40.79 -18.20 -18.02
CA THR A 151 40.00 -17.73 -16.87
C THR A 151 38.89 -18.71 -16.46
N ASN A 152 38.12 -19.21 -17.41
CA ASN A 152 37.03 -20.15 -17.14
C ASN A 152 37.53 -21.51 -16.58
N TYR A 153 38.68 -21.98 -17.07
CA TYR A 153 39.34 -23.19 -16.55
C TYR A 153 39.76 -22.97 -15.09
N CYS A 154 40.48 -21.87 -14.81
CA CYS A 154 40.96 -21.54 -13.49
C CYS A 154 39.83 -21.33 -12.49
N MET A 155 38.74 -20.67 -12.90
CA MET A 155 37.53 -20.52 -12.04
C MET A 155 36.89 -21.85 -11.72
N HIS A 156 36.78 -22.76 -12.69
CA HIS A 156 36.24 -24.09 -12.45
C HIS A 156 37.15 -24.94 -11.54
N HIS A 157 38.47 -24.89 -11.77
CA HIS A 157 39.44 -25.62 -10.98
C HIS A 157 39.66 -25.10 -9.55
N SER A 158 39.30 -23.85 -9.30
CA SER A 158 39.32 -23.30 -7.94
C SER A 158 38.19 -23.82 -7.05
N GLY A 159 37.33 -24.72 -7.56
CA GLY A 159 36.23 -25.28 -6.81
C GLY A 159 35.02 -24.37 -6.72
N ALA A 160 34.75 -23.59 -7.80
CA ALA A 160 33.57 -22.71 -7.83
C ALA A 160 32.32 -23.43 -7.36
N THR A 161 31.54 -22.76 -6.51
CA THR A 161 30.31 -23.29 -5.92
C THR A 161 29.28 -23.62 -7.01
N ALA A 162 29.20 -22.82 -8.05
CA ALA A 162 28.41 -23.06 -9.24
C ALA A 162 29.06 -22.44 -10.46
N SER A 163 28.86 -23.05 -11.63
CA SER A 163 29.38 -22.55 -12.91
C SER A 163 28.42 -22.83 -14.05
N TRP A 164 28.20 -21.85 -14.90
CA TRP A 164 27.44 -21.96 -16.16
C TRP A 164 28.32 -21.49 -17.31
N LEU A 165 28.45 -22.31 -18.34
CA LEU A 165 29.31 -22.04 -19.49
C LEU A 165 28.47 -21.78 -20.75
N GLY A 166 28.80 -20.71 -21.48
CA GLY A 166 28.18 -20.38 -22.76
C GLY A 166 26.68 -20.03 -22.68
N VAL A 167 26.18 -19.63 -21.52
CA VAL A 167 24.76 -19.33 -21.31
C VAL A 167 24.41 -17.91 -21.67
N ARG A 168 23.12 -17.66 -22.00
CA ARG A 168 22.58 -16.31 -22.22
C ARG A 168 21.64 -15.86 -21.11
N SER A 169 21.20 -16.79 -20.29
CA SER A 169 20.36 -16.50 -19.12
C SER A 169 20.64 -17.46 -17.99
N ILE A 170 20.52 -16.98 -16.77
CA ILE A 170 20.60 -17.75 -15.55
C ILE A 170 19.38 -17.38 -14.72
N ASN A 171 18.81 -18.39 -14.10
CA ASN A 171 17.76 -18.25 -13.11
C ASN A 171 18.03 -19.31 -12.04
N SER A 172 18.74 -18.92 -10.99
CA SER A 172 19.17 -19.84 -9.95
C SER A 172 19.06 -19.20 -8.58
N ASP A 173 18.62 -19.98 -7.64
CA ASP A 173 18.65 -19.67 -6.22
C ASP A 173 19.71 -20.54 -5.55
N PHE A 174 20.49 -19.95 -4.69
CA PHE A 174 21.48 -20.70 -3.91
C PHE A 174 21.65 -20.05 -2.53
N HIS A 175 22.02 -20.84 -1.57
CA HIS A 175 22.46 -20.40 -0.26
C HIS A 175 23.87 -20.97 -0.02
N LEU A 176 24.56 -20.32 0.88
CA LEU A 176 25.94 -20.63 1.16
C LEU A 176 25.98 -21.48 2.42
N ALA A 177 26.59 -22.65 2.31
CA ALA A 177 26.69 -23.60 3.43
C ALA A 177 27.83 -23.29 4.42
N GLU A 178 28.69 -22.34 4.07
CA GLU A 178 29.97 -22.13 4.77
C GLU A 178 30.04 -20.73 5.38
N GLY A 179 29.35 -20.49 6.48
CA GLY A 179 29.36 -19.28 7.27
C GLY A 179 30.27 -18.13 6.86
N CYS A 180 29.82 -16.90 6.89
CA CYS A 180 30.61 -15.65 6.76
C CYS A 180 31.43 -15.42 5.48
N ALA A 181 31.37 -16.27 4.48
CA ALA A 181 32.11 -16.08 3.24
C ALA A 181 31.42 -15.04 2.33
N ALA A 182 32.17 -14.07 1.89
CA ALA A 182 31.75 -13.22 0.78
C ALA A 182 31.89 -14.00 -0.52
N TYR A 183 30.88 -13.90 -1.40
CA TYR A 183 30.91 -14.55 -2.69
C TYR A 183 31.02 -13.53 -3.83
N LEU A 184 31.70 -13.94 -4.87
CA LEU A 184 31.87 -13.18 -6.11
C LEU A 184 31.10 -13.88 -7.22
N VAL A 185 30.31 -13.14 -7.94
CA VAL A 185 29.79 -13.57 -9.23
C VAL A 185 30.76 -13.11 -10.29
N VAL A 186 31.51 -14.04 -10.86
CA VAL A 186 32.50 -13.76 -11.92
C VAL A 186 31.85 -14.05 -13.25
N ILE A 187 31.85 -13.04 -14.13
CA ILE A 187 31.33 -13.17 -15.50
C ILE A 187 32.44 -12.98 -16.47
N THR A 188 32.56 -13.88 -17.42
CA THR A 188 33.49 -13.77 -18.57
C THR A 188 32.71 -13.94 -19.86
N ALA A 189 33.09 -13.20 -20.89
CA ALA A 189 32.47 -13.30 -22.21
C ALA A 189 33.52 -13.30 -23.29
N PRO A 190 33.41 -14.17 -24.32
CA PRO A 190 34.38 -14.22 -25.42
C PRO A 190 34.33 -12.98 -26.33
N SER A 191 33.17 -12.29 -26.33
CA SER A 191 32.94 -11.05 -27.05
C SER A 191 32.20 -10.06 -26.17
N ARG A 192 32.12 -8.79 -26.62
CA ARG A 192 31.35 -7.80 -25.88
C ARG A 192 29.89 -8.20 -25.81
N VAL A 193 29.35 -8.29 -24.60
CA VAL A 193 27.96 -8.58 -24.31
C VAL A 193 27.39 -7.55 -23.37
N THR A 194 26.08 -7.32 -23.44
CA THR A 194 25.39 -6.52 -22.45
C THR A 194 24.64 -7.47 -21.50
N VAL A 195 24.97 -7.41 -20.23
CA VAL A 195 24.34 -8.18 -19.16
C VAL A 195 23.32 -7.30 -18.45
N THR A 196 22.13 -7.84 -18.29
CA THR A 196 21.07 -7.26 -17.47
C THR A 196 20.92 -8.15 -16.24
N PRO A 197 21.45 -7.73 -15.09
CA PRO A 197 21.35 -8.46 -13.85
C PRO A 197 20.07 -8.09 -13.10
N ASP A 198 19.61 -9.04 -12.32
CA ASP A 198 18.66 -8.88 -11.24
C ASP A 198 19.10 -9.84 -10.14
N VAL A 199 20.01 -9.35 -9.30
CA VAL A 199 20.63 -10.13 -8.21
C VAL A 199 20.13 -9.56 -6.89
N SER A 200 19.50 -10.41 -6.13
CA SER A 200 18.94 -10.06 -4.83
C SER A 200 19.22 -11.15 -3.80
N VAL A 201 19.02 -10.81 -2.55
CA VAL A 201 19.10 -11.75 -1.43
C VAL A 201 17.89 -11.63 -0.56
N THR A 202 17.48 -12.74 -0.01
CA THR A 202 16.40 -12.80 0.99
C THR A 202 16.95 -13.44 2.25
N TYR A 203 16.71 -12.84 3.39
CA TYR A 203 17.10 -13.41 4.67
C TYR A 203 16.42 -14.76 4.91
N ASN A 204 17.22 -15.77 5.21
CA ASN A 204 16.76 -17.12 5.47
C ASN A 204 17.41 -17.69 6.74
N PRO A 205 16.79 -17.51 7.91
CA PRO A 205 17.36 -17.96 9.18
C PRO A 205 17.53 -19.50 9.25
N ALA A 206 16.79 -20.25 8.44
CA ALA A 206 16.90 -21.71 8.40
C ALA A 206 18.15 -22.21 7.65
N SER A 207 18.81 -21.34 6.87
CA SER A 207 20.05 -21.65 6.16
C SER A 207 21.30 -21.45 7.01
N HIS A 208 21.15 -21.14 8.31
CA HIS A 208 22.28 -21.04 9.22
C HIS A 208 23.12 -22.34 9.15
N ALA A 209 24.24 -22.23 8.48
CA ALA A 209 25.27 -23.23 8.63
C ALA A 209 25.73 -23.20 10.08
N THR A 210 25.80 -24.35 10.69
CA THR A 210 26.31 -24.57 12.06
C THR A 210 27.82 -24.32 12.16
N GLY A 211 28.40 -23.60 11.21
CA GLY A 211 29.81 -23.26 11.15
C GLY A 211 30.08 -21.89 11.80
N THR A 212 30.97 -21.89 12.76
CA THR A 212 31.60 -20.64 13.24
C THR A 212 32.43 -20.03 12.13
N CYS A 213 32.24 -18.71 11.87
CA CYS A 213 33.18 -17.97 11.03
C CYS A 213 34.61 -18.21 11.53
N THR A 214 35.40 -18.93 10.80
CA THR A 214 36.85 -19.01 11.05
C THR A 214 37.49 -17.85 10.31
N SER A 215 37.96 -16.87 11.10
CA SER A 215 38.77 -15.74 10.63
C SER A 215 40.11 -16.19 10.10
#